data_b29fb8653f4e9a9f7cffed828a1619a8
#
_entry.id   b29fb8653f4e9a9f7cffed828a1619a8
#
_cell.length_a   1.000
_cell.length_b   1.000
_cell.length_c   1.000
_cell.angle_alpha   90.00
_cell.angle_beta   90.00
_cell.angle_gamma   90.00
#
_symmetry.space_group_name_H-M   'P 1'
#
loop_
_entity.id
_entity.type
_entity.pdbx_description
1 polymer ?
#
loop_
_entity_poly.entity_id
_entity_poly.type
_entity_poly.pdbx_seq_one_letter_code
_entity_poly.pdbx_strand_id
1 'polypeptide(L)'
;MLRSCLTIASLLFASPLFAAEPDAILLWPNGAPGSEGKTAAEVVEKSGSGERNVMSIHKPSLTPYLPATDKANGVAIVIAPGGGHSKLCVDHEGHNLARWLAERGVAAFVLKYRLCREKDSTYTLEEHAVGDMQRAIRLVRSRSTEWHVTPTKVGALGFSAGGELVFLAAQSDGQGNPSATDEVDRQSGRPNFQCLIYPGKSSRIAVAKDTPQAFIVCGYGDRQDISVGMAEAYLKFKQAGVPAELHIYSAAGHGFGVRDTNKGASSRWPERLKEWLADKVQ
;
A
#
# COMPACT_ATOMS: atom_id res chain seq x y z
N MET A 1 51.30 15.45 46.17
CA MET A 1 50.52 16.11 45.11
C MET A 1 50.14 15.08 44.05
N LEU A 2 48.95 14.47 44.18
CA LEU A 2 48.42 13.53 43.19
C LEU A 2 47.57 14.33 42.16
N ARG A 3 47.93 14.27 40.89
CA ARG A 3 47.14 14.82 39.81
C ARG A 3 46.23 13.73 39.25
N SER A 4 44.93 13.82 39.51
CA SER A 4 43.92 12.97 38.89
C SER A 4 43.69 13.44 37.41
N CYS A 5 44.00 12.59 36.45
CA CYS A 5 43.58 12.78 35.07
C CYS A 5 42.13 12.29 34.93
N LEU A 6 41.21 13.21 34.65
CA LEU A 6 39.85 12.90 34.26
C LEU A 6 39.85 12.60 32.75
N THR A 7 39.61 11.33 32.38
CA THR A 7 39.41 10.93 31.00
C THR A 7 37.94 11.12 30.65
N ILE A 8 37.61 12.10 29.82
CA ILE A 8 36.24 12.31 29.29
C ILE A 8 36.07 11.35 28.12
N ALA A 9 35.26 10.32 28.33
CA ALA A 9 34.82 9.44 27.23
C ALA A 9 33.71 10.13 26.46
N SER A 10 34.01 10.58 25.24
CA SER A 10 33.02 11.08 24.32
C SER A 10 32.17 9.93 23.75
N LEU A 11 30.93 9.82 24.23
CA LEU A 11 29.93 8.94 23.62
C LEU A 11 29.50 9.55 22.27
N LEU A 12 29.98 8.98 21.17
CA LEU A 12 29.47 9.23 19.84
C LEU A 12 28.06 8.61 19.75
N PHE A 13 27.03 9.42 19.83
CA PHE A 13 25.68 9.02 19.44
C PHE A 13 25.67 8.81 17.92
N ALA A 14 25.70 7.56 17.47
CA ALA A 14 25.41 7.21 16.11
C ALA A 14 23.91 7.50 15.87
N SER A 15 23.61 8.58 15.15
CA SER A 15 22.26 8.79 14.61
C SER A 15 21.90 7.57 13.77
N PRO A 16 20.66 7.02 13.89
CA PRO A 16 20.24 5.94 13.02
C PRO A 16 20.31 6.43 11.57
N LEU A 17 21.18 5.83 10.78
CA LEU A 17 21.23 6.02 9.34
C LEU A 17 19.93 5.39 8.81
N PHE A 18 18.88 6.17 8.62
CA PHE A 18 17.74 5.70 7.83
C PHE A 18 18.30 5.34 6.45
N ALA A 19 18.19 4.05 6.09
CA ALA A 19 18.55 3.61 4.76
C ALA A 19 17.81 4.47 3.73
N ALA A 20 18.54 4.91 2.70
CA ALA A 20 17.94 5.70 1.61
C ALA A 20 16.74 4.94 1.03
N GLU A 21 15.73 5.70 0.61
CA GLU A 21 14.57 5.15 -0.07
C GLU A 21 15.04 4.46 -1.37
N PRO A 22 14.57 3.22 -1.67
CA PRO A 22 14.95 2.55 -2.89
C PRO A 22 14.47 3.31 -4.14
N ASP A 23 15.16 3.13 -5.27
CA ASP A 23 14.78 3.74 -6.53
C ASP A 23 13.41 3.24 -7.00
N ALA A 24 12.58 4.17 -7.46
CA ALA A 24 11.27 3.85 -7.99
C ALA A 24 11.36 3.31 -9.43
N ILE A 25 10.56 2.29 -9.72
CA ILE A 25 10.47 1.63 -11.03
C ILE A 25 9.22 2.16 -11.73
N LEU A 26 9.34 2.68 -12.93
CA LEU A 26 8.21 3.12 -13.74
C LEU A 26 7.33 1.91 -14.13
N LEU A 27 6.01 2.04 -13.98
CA LEU A 27 5.07 0.99 -14.40
C LEU A 27 5.05 0.82 -15.92
N TRP A 28 5.23 1.92 -16.65
CA TRP A 28 5.36 1.96 -18.10
C TRP A 28 6.61 2.75 -18.50
N PRO A 29 7.70 2.07 -18.84
CA PRO A 29 8.96 2.74 -19.21
C PRO A 29 8.81 3.70 -20.39
N ASN A 30 7.88 3.42 -21.31
CA ASN A 30 7.64 4.19 -22.55
C ASN A 30 6.48 5.19 -22.41
N GLY A 31 5.97 5.43 -21.19
CA GLY A 31 4.83 6.31 -20.93
C GLY A 31 3.56 5.55 -20.57
N ALA A 32 2.80 6.06 -19.59
CA ALA A 32 1.56 5.46 -19.16
C ALA A 32 0.41 5.83 -20.10
N PRO A 33 -0.44 4.88 -20.52
CA PRO A 33 -1.59 5.15 -21.35
C PRO A 33 -2.48 6.24 -20.74
N GLY A 34 -2.89 7.27 -21.52
CA GLY A 34 -3.64 8.44 -21.04
C GLY A 34 -2.79 9.52 -20.38
N SER A 35 -1.46 9.38 -20.37
CA SER A 35 -0.52 10.42 -19.91
C SER A 35 0.27 11.06 -21.07
N GLU A 36 -0.14 10.83 -22.32
CA GLU A 36 0.52 11.36 -23.50
C GLU A 36 0.59 12.89 -23.44
N GLY A 37 1.78 13.44 -23.69
CA GLY A 37 2.04 14.88 -23.64
C GLY A 37 2.08 15.52 -22.25
N LYS A 38 1.85 14.77 -21.18
CA LYS A 38 1.95 15.29 -19.79
C LYS A 38 3.39 15.20 -19.30
N THR A 39 4.04 16.36 -19.23
CA THR A 39 5.49 16.48 -18.90
C THR A 39 5.77 17.16 -17.55
N ALA A 40 4.72 17.62 -16.85
CA ALA A 40 4.89 18.26 -15.55
C ALA A 40 5.59 17.31 -14.56
N ALA A 41 6.50 17.85 -13.77
CA ALA A 41 7.18 17.09 -12.73
C ALA A 41 6.22 16.79 -11.57
N GLU A 42 6.50 15.70 -10.83
CA GLU A 42 5.84 15.46 -9.55
C GLU A 42 6.09 16.62 -8.58
N VAL A 43 5.06 16.98 -7.84
CA VAL A 43 5.13 17.98 -6.77
C VAL A 43 5.18 17.24 -5.44
N VAL A 44 6.17 17.56 -4.61
CA VAL A 44 6.32 17.00 -3.26
C VAL A 44 6.18 18.11 -2.25
N GLU A 45 5.14 18.04 -1.43
CA GLU A 45 4.90 18.98 -0.33
C GLU A 45 5.06 18.27 1.01
N LYS A 46 5.59 18.99 2.00
CA LYS A 46 5.64 18.49 3.38
C LYS A 46 4.45 19.01 4.16
N SER A 47 3.78 18.12 4.86
CA SER A 47 2.75 18.46 5.85
C SER A 47 3.36 19.18 7.06
N GLY A 48 2.53 19.73 7.95
CA GLY A 48 2.99 20.30 9.21
C GLY A 48 3.73 19.30 10.14
N SER A 49 3.52 18.00 9.94
CA SER A 49 4.29 16.93 10.61
C SER A 49 5.60 16.55 9.91
N GLY A 50 5.91 17.19 8.78
CA GLY A 50 7.10 16.90 7.96
C GLY A 50 6.93 15.73 6.98
N GLU A 51 5.78 15.05 6.99
CA GLU A 51 5.48 13.93 6.09
C GLU A 51 5.20 14.41 4.66
N ARG A 52 5.64 13.64 3.67
CA ARG A 52 5.50 14.00 2.25
C ARG A 52 4.11 13.68 1.71
N ASN A 53 3.57 14.63 0.95
CA ASN A 53 2.45 14.46 0.04
C ASN A 53 2.97 14.59 -1.39
N VAL A 54 2.61 13.66 -2.26
CA VAL A 54 3.02 13.66 -3.67
C VAL A 54 1.83 13.92 -4.56
N MET A 55 2.00 14.79 -5.54
CA MET A 55 0.98 15.24 -6.50
C MET A 55 1.56 15.30 -7.91
N SER A 56 0.72 15.62 -8.91
CA SER A 56 1.12 15.75 -10.32
C SER A 56 1.80 14.48 -10.85
N ILE A 57 1.18 13.33 -10.60
CA ILE A 57 1.72 12.02 -10.98
C ILE A 57 1.28 11.68 -12.41
N HIS A 58 2.19 11.82 -13.37
CA HIS A 58 1.99 11.44 -14.78
C HIS A 58 2.77 10.20 -15.19
N LYS A 59 3.76 9.81 -14.38
CA LYS A 59 4.59 8.63 -14.55
C LYS A 59 4.42 7.71 -13.35
N PRO A 60 3.33 6.93 -13.28
CA PRO A 60 3.08 6.05 -12.15
C PRO A 60 4.23 5.07 -11.95
N SER A 61 4.59 4.83 -10.70
CA SER A 61 5.79 4.09 -10.32
C SER A 61 5.61 3.25 -9.07
N LEU A 62 6.53 2.31 -8.88
CA LEU A 62 6.53 1.35 -7.79
C LEU A 62 7.89 1.41 -7.06
N THR A 63 7.90 1.73 -5.77
CA THR A 63 9.12 1.71 -4.96
C THR A 63 9.21 0.39 -4.21
N PRO A 64 10.20 -0.49 -4.52
CA PRO A 64 10.34 -1.81 -3.92
C PRO A 64 11.04 -1.75 -2.56
N TYR A 65 10.47 -2.41 -1.55
CA TYR A 65 11.09 -2.72 -0.28
C TYR A 65 11.18 -4.23 -0.16
N LEU A 66 12.36 -4.77 -0.41
CA LEU A 66 12.57 -6.20 -0.44
C LEU A 66 13.18 -6.70 0.89
N PRO A 67 12.72 -7.84 1.42
CA PRO A 67 13.36 -8.48 2.55
C PRO A 67 14.76 -8.99 2.15
N ALA A 68 15.61 -9.23 3.14
CA ALA A 68 16.81 -10.02 2.92
C ALA A 68 16.42 -11.40 2.35
N THR A 69 17.19 -11.91 1.42
CA THR A 69 16.86 -13.13 0.64
C THR A 69 16.58 -14.33 1.55
N ASP A 70 17.34 -14.48 2.64
CA ASP A 70 17.20 -15.55 3.64
C ASP A 70 15.96 -15.41 4.54
N LYS A 71 15.29 -14.25 4.50
CA LYS A 71 14.07 -13.96 5.27
C LYS A 71 12.81 -13.89 4.42
N ALA A 72 12.95 -13.88 3.08
CA ALA A 72 11.82 -13.76 2.18
C ALA A 72 10.85 -14.95 2.36
N ASN A 73 9.56 -14.65 2.64
CA ASN A 73 8.53 -15.68 2.86
C ASN A 73 7.64 -15.90 1.61
N GLY A 74 7.97 -15.27 0.50
CA GLY A 74 7.25 -15.36 -0.76
C GLY A 74 6.01 -14.47 -0.87
N VAL A 75 5.56 -13.82 0.21
CA VAL A 75 4.42 -12.89 0.19
C VAL A 75 4.85 -11.52 -0.35
N ALA A 76 4.02 -10.92 -1.20
CA ALA A 76 4.20 -9.57 -1.71
C ALA A 76 2.93 -8.73 -1.51
N ILE A 77 3.11 -7.44 -1.23
CA ILE A 77 2.01 -6.48 -1.06
C ILE A 77 2.29 -5.20 -1.86
N VAL A 78 1.40 -4.85 -2.78
CA VAL A 78 1.38 -3.54 -3.41
C VAL A 78 0.57 -2.59 -2.52
N ILE A 79 1.19 -1.50 -2.07
CA ILE A 79 0.62 -0.55 -1.11
C ILE A 79 0.20 0.72 -1.85
N ALA A 80 -1.10 1.06 -1.77
CA ALA A 80 -1.66 2.30 -2.29
C ALA A 80 -1.88 3.31 -1.15
N PRO A 81 -1.10 4.39 -1.07
CA PRO A 81 -1.34 5.47 -0.11
C PRO A 81 -2.70 6.15 -0.34
N GLY A 82 -3.26 6.73 0.72
CA GLY A 82 -4.44 7.58 0.64
C GLY A 82 -4.08 9.04 0.30
N GLY A 83 -5.05 9.92 0.46
CA GLY A 83 -4.94 11.34 0.16
C GLY A 83 -6.09 11.86 -0.72
N GLY A 84 -7.24 11.18 -0.67
CA GLY A 84 -8.48 11.62 -1.33
C GLY A 84 -8.46 11.58 -2.84
N HIS A 85 -7.52 10.86 -3.47
CA HIS A 85 -7.23 10.87 -4.91
C HIS A 85 -6.79 12.23 -5.47
N SER A 86 -6.45 13.19 -4.60
CA SER A 86 -5.90 14.50 -4.97
C SER A 86 -4.41 14.66 -4.63
N LYS A 87 -3.89 13.76 -3.80
CA LYS A 87 -2.48 13.62 -3.42
C LYS A 87 -2.23 12.21 -2.91
N LEU A 88 -0.96 11.85 -2.68
CA LEU A 88 -0.57 10.62 -1.99
C LEU A 88 0.18 10.94 -0.70
N CYS A 89 -0.31 10.44 0.44
CA CYS A 89 0.34 10.53 1.75
C CYS A 89 1.41 9.42 1.87
N VAL A 90 2.51 9.56 1.15
CA VAL A 90 3.43 8.45 0.86
C VAL A 90 4.21 7.91 2.06
N ASP A 91 4.43 8.71 3.11
CA ASP A 91 5.24 8.28 4.25
C ASP A 91 4.47 7.34 5.18
N HIS A 92 3.48 7.85 5.92
CA HIS A 92 2.74 7.07 6.92
C HIS A 92 1.71 6.08 6.35
N GLU A 93 1.33 6.26 5.08
CA GLU A 93 0.42 5.35 4.36
C GLU A 93 1.13 4.60 3.21
N GLY A 94 2.46 4.53 3.26
CA GLY A 94 3.27 3.87 2.23
C GLY A 94 4.61 3.39 2.77
N HIS A 95 5.63 4.24 2.71
CA HIS A 95 7.03 3.89 2.97
C HIS A 95 7.29 3.33 4.37
N ASN A 96 6.62 3.86 5.42
CA ASN A 96 6.83 3.37 6.79
C ASN A 96 6.33 1.93 6.94
N LEU A 97 5.15 1.61 6.38
CA LEU A 97 4.62 0.25 6.38
C LEU A 97 5.48 -0.68 5.52
N ALA A 98 5.89 -0.22 4.33
CA ALA A 98 6.69 -1.03 3.40
C ALA A 98 8.02 -1.46 4.03
N ARG A 99 8.72 -0.54 4.68
CA ARG A 99 9.95 -0.83 5.42
C ARG A 99 9.71 -1.84 6.55
N TRP A 100 8.66 -1.61 7.33
CA TRP A 100 8.27 -2.49 8.44
C TRP A 100 7.96 -3.92 7.97
N LEU A 101 7.28 -4.08 6.82
CA LEU A 101 6.97 -5.39 6.21
C LEU A 101 8.23 -6.10 5.70
N ALA A 102 9.11 -5.37 5.00
CA ALA A 102 10.34 -5.93 4.44
C ALA A 102 11.26 -6.49 5.54
N GLU A 103 11.38 -5.80 6.67
CA GLU A 103 12.12 -6.30 7.85
C GLU A 103 11.57 -7.62 8.40
N ARG A 104 10.31 -7.97 8.04
CA ARG A 104 9.56 -9.15 8.51
C ARG A 104 9.33 -10.21 7.43
N GLY A 105 10.08 -10.12 6.33
CA GLY A 105 10.10 -11.14 5.30
C GLY A 105 9.05 -10.97 4.20
N VAL A 106 8.28 -9.90 4.22
CA VAL A 106 7.24 -9.60 3.19
C VAL A 106 7.79 -8.58 2.21
N ALA A 107 7.82 -8.89 0.91
CA ALA A 107 8.13 -7.93 -0.12
C ALA A 107 7.02 -6.87 -0.22
N ALA A 108 7.37 -5.59 -0.11
CA ALA A 108 6.39 -4.52 -0.10
C ALA A 108 6.75 -3.45 -1.15
N PHE A 109 5.73 -2.95 -1.82
CA PHE A 109 5.89 -2.09 -2.98
C PHE A 109 4.97 -0.87 -2.84
N VAL A 110 5.54 0.33 -2.69
CA VAL A 110 4.74 1.55 -2.58
C VAL A 110 4.40 2.07 -3.98
N LEU A 111 3.11 2.16 -4.26
CA LEU A 111 2.58 2.60 -5.55
C LEU A 111 2.34 4.11 -5.53
N LYS A 112 2.94 4.82 -6.48
CA LYS A 112 2.49 6.16 -6.88
C LYS A 112 1.58 6.01 -8.10
N TYR A 113 0.28 6.18 -7.88
CA TYR A 113 -0.76 6.06 -8.90
C TYR A 113 -1.30 7.44 -9.32
N ARG A 114 -1.90 7.53 -10.50
CA ARG A 114 -2.45 8.77 -11.06
C ARG A 114 -3.67 9.25 -10.28
N LEU A 115 -3.75 10.55 -10.09
CA LEU A 115 -4.70 11.20 -9.19
C LEU A 115 -5.90 11.76 -9.97
N CYS A 116 -7.08 11.18 -9.77
CA CYS A 116 -8.29 11.53 -10.52
C CYS A 116 -9.07 12.73 -9.94
N ARG A 117 -8.72 13.20 -8.74
CA ARG A 117 -9.36 14.36 -8.08
C ARG A 117 -8.39 15.51 -7.83
N GLU A 118 -7.22 15.46 -8.40
CA GLU A 118 -6.33 16.60 -8.45
C GLU A 118 -6.95 17.69 -9.35
N LYS A 119 -6.72 18.95 -9.03
CA LYS A 119 -7.24 20.07 -9.83
C LYS A 119 -6.83 19.90 -11.29
N ASP A 120 -7.76 20.07 -12.19
CA ASP A 120 -7.58 19.98 -13.64
C ASP A 120 -7.11 18.59 -14.12
N SER A 121 -7.26 17.55 -13.30
CA SER A 121 -6.93 16.19 -13.69
C SER A 121 -7.90 15.68 -14.77
N THR A 122 -7.33 15.03 -15.78
CA THR A 122 -8.09 14.31 -16.82
C THR A 122 -8.15 12.80 -16.55
N TYR A 123 -7.55 12.35 -15.45
CA TYR A 123 -7.55 10.94 -15.06
C TYR A 123 -8.88 10.54 -14.42
N THR A 124 -9.25 9.27 -14.58
CA THR A 124 -10.39 8.64 -13.91
C THR A 124 -9.90 7.62 -12.90
N LEU A 125 -10.73 7.31 -11.90
CA LEU A 125 -10.40 6.30 -10.91
C LEU A 125 -10.35 4.91 -11.53
N GLU A 126 -11.39 4.56 -12.28
CA GLU A 126 -11.62 3.22 -12.82
C GLU A 126 -10.61 2.84 -13.91
N GLU A 127 -10.30 3.77 -14.81
CA GLU A 127 -9.42 3.50 -15.95
C GLU A 127 -7.94 3.68 -15.58
N HIS A 128 -7.61 4.84 -14.99
CA HIS A 128 -6.21 5.20 -14.78
C HIS A 128 -5.66 4.68 -13.46
N ALA A 129 -6.28 4.99 -12.32
CA ALA A 129 -5.74 4.59 -11.03
C ALA A 129 -5.87 3.07 -10.79
N VAL A 130 -7.02 2.47 -11.12
CA VAL A 130 -7.19 1.00 -11.07
C VAL A 130 -6.26 0.31 -12.07
N GLY A 131 -6.10 0.87 -13.27
CA GLY A 131 -5.12 0.39 -14.26
C GLY A 131 -3.69 0.42 -13.73
N ASP A 132 -3.30 1.48 -12.99
CA ASP A 132 -1.98 1.60 -12.35
C ASP A 132 -1.79 0.52 -11.26
N MET A 133 -2.80 0.26 -10.43
CA MET A 133 -2.76 -0.81 -9.43
C MET A 133 -2.63 -2.19 -10.08
N GLN A 134 -3.43 -2.47 -11.11
CA GLN A 134 -3.36 -3.74 -11.84
C GLN A 134 -1.99 -3.92 -12.51
N ARG A 135 -1.47 -2.87 -13.14
CA ARG A 135 -0.13 -2.90 -13.75
C ARG A 135 0.96 -3.12 -12.72
N ALA A 136 0.86 -2.52 -11.53
CA ALA A 136 1.79 -2.75 -10.43
C ALA A 136 1.78 -4.21 -9.97
N ILE A 137 0.59 -4.82 -9.78
CA ILE A 137 0.45 -6.24 -9.42
C ILE A 137 1.04 -7.14 -10.52
N ARG A 138 0.78 -6.84 -11.80
CA ARG A 138 1.35 -7.57 -12.93
C ARG A 138 2.88 -7.48 -12.94
N LEU A 139 3.43 -6.29 -12.69
CA LEU A 139 4.88 -6.07 -12.62
C LEU A 139 5.51 -6.90 -11.50
N VAL A 140 4.88 -6.94 -10.32
CA VAL A 140 5.37 -7.77 -9.20
C VAL A 140 5.37 -9.25 -9.60
N ARG A 141 4.34 -9.74 -10.28
CA ARG A 141 4.26 -11.13 -10.75
C ARG A 141 5.28 -11.46 -11.83
N SER A 142 5.48 -10.56 -12.80
CA SER A 142 6.45 -10.77 -13.88
C SER A 142 7.89 -10.83 -13.37
N ARG A 143 8.20 -10.15 -12.27
CA ARG A 143 9.53 -10.13 -11.65
C ARG A 143 9.61 -11.00 -10.37
N SER A 144 8.69 -11.92 -10.19
CA SER A 144 8.54 -12.73 -8.98
C SER A 144 9.79 -13.52 -8.60
N THR A 145 10.49 -14.09 -9.58
CA THR A 145 11.77 -14.82 -9.36
C THR A 145 12.85 -13.88 -8.83
N GLU A 146 13.01 -12.71 -9.45
CA GLU A 146 13.99 -11.70 -9.04
C GLU A 146 13.77 -11.21 -7.61
N TRP A 147 12.51 -11.07 -7.21
CA TRP A 147 12.13 -10.51 -5.91
C TRP A 147 11.79 -11.57 -4.85
N HIS A 148 12.05 -12.84 -5.13
CA HIS A 148 11.75 -13.98 -4.25
C HIS A 148 10.27 -14.00 -3.79
N VAL A 149 9.37 -13.69 -4.72
CA VAL A 149 7.91 -13.64 -4.52
C VAL A 149 7.26 -14.88 -5.11
N THR A 150 6.26 -15.44 -4.43
CA THR A 150 5.38 -16.47 -4.97
C THR A 150 4.25 -15.80 -5.75
N PRO A 151 4.08 -16.01 -7.06
CA PRO A 151 3.11 -15.29 -7.90
C PRO A 151 1.65 -15.39 -7.40
N THR A 152 1.31 -16.46 -6.68
CA THR A 152 -0.02 -16.67 -6.09
C THR A 152 -0.18 -16.06 -4.68
N LYS A 153 0.86 -15.37 -4.17
CA LYS A 153 0.86 -14.68 -2.87
C LYS A 153 1.07 -13.18 -3.01
N VAL A 154 0.52 -12.58 -4.08
CA VAL A 154 0.60 -11.15 -4.34
C VAL A 154 -0.72 -10.49 -3.98
N GLY A 155 -0.72 -9.68 -2.92
CA GLY A 155 -1.87 -8.91 -2.46
C GLY A 155 -1.76 -7.42 -2.71
N ALA A 156 -2.84 -6.72 -2.41
CA ALA A 156 -2.89 -5.27 -2.42
C ALA A 156 -3.34 -4.73 -1.06
N LEU A 157 -2.73 -3.65 -0.60
CA LEU A 157 -3.10 -2.93 0.61
C LEU A 157 -3.36 -1.47 0.27
N GLY A 158 -4.44 -0.91 0.77
CA GLY A 158 -4.73 0.49 0.52
C GLY A 158 -5.27 1.23 1.73
N PHE A 159 -4.84 2.47 1.87
CA PHE A 159 -5.27 3.39 2.90
C PHE A 159 -6.28 4.40 2.35
N SER A 160 -7.39 4.63 3.02
CA SER A 160 -8.36 5.67 2.68
C SER A 160 -8.76 5.60 1.18
N ALA A 161 -8.44 6.60 0.36
CA ALA A 161 -8.64 6.59 -1.08
C ALA A 161 -7.88 5.45 -1.78
N GLY A 162 -6.67 5.10 -1.32
CA GLY A 162 -5.95 3.92 -1.79
C GLY A 162 -6.66 2.61 -1.48
N GLY A 163 -7.43 2.56 -0.38
CA GLY A 163 -8.29 1.42 -0.06
C GLY A 163 -9.47 1.28 -1.01
N GLU A 164 -10.07 2.41 -1.48
CA GLU A 164 -11.05 2.40 -2.57
C GLU A 164 -10.44 1.80 -3.83
N LEU A 165 -9.23 2.20 -4.18
CA LEU A 165 -8.49 1.67 -5.31
C LEU A 165 -8.28 0.15 -5.20
N VAL A 166 -7.89 -0.33 -4.03
CA VAL A 166 -7.62 -1.77 -3.79
C VAL A 166 -8.87 -2.62 -3.96
N PHE A 167 -10.01 -2.25 -3.35
CA PHE A 167 -11.20 -3.07 -3.51
C PHE A 167 -11.76 -3.03 -4.94
N LEU A 168 -11.62 -1.92 -5.68
CA LEU A 168 -11.99 -1.87 -7.09
C LEU A 168 -11.12 -2.79 -7.95
N ALA A 169 -9.81 -2.81 -7.71
CA ALA A 169 -8.92 -3.74 -8.39
C ALA A 169 -9.22 -5.21 -8.04
N ALA A 170 -9.61 -5.49 -6.79
CA ALA A 170 -9.98 -6.82 -6.34
C ALA A 170 -11.33 -7.31 -6.92
N GLN A 171 -12.27 -6.39 -7.18
CA GLN A 171 -13.58 -6.67 -7.79
C GLN A 171 -13.51 -6.84 -9.31
N SER A 172 -12.46 -6.33 -9.95
CA SER A 172 -12.29 -6.46 -11.39
C SER A 172 -11.83 -7.86 -11.78
N ASP A 173 -12.06 -8.23 -13.02
CA ASP A 173 -11.56 -9.49 -13.58
C ASP A 173 -10.02 -9.56 -13.55
N GLY A 174 -9.36 -8.46 -13.93
CA GLY A 174 -7.91 -8.31 -13.85
C GLY A 174 -7.10 -9.31 -14.68
N GLN A 175 -7.75 -10.07 -15.58
CA GLN A 175 -7.08 -11.09 -16.40
C GLN A 175 -5.90 -10.51 -17.18
N GLY A 176 -4.82 -11.28 -17.28
CA GLY A 176 -3.72 -10.98 -18.17
C GLY A 176 -4.09 -11.29 -19.63
N ASN A 177 -3.38 -10.67 -20.56
CA ASN A 177 -3.47 -11.02 -21.97
C ASN A 177 -2.29 -11.94 -22.36
N PRO A 178 -2.47 -13.26 -22.50
CA PRO A 178 -1.39 -14.19 -22.84
C PRO A 178 -0.66 -13.85 -24.15
N SER A 179 -1.34 -13.14 -25.06
CA SER A 179 -0.79 -12.73 -26.36
C SER A 179 -0.15 -11.34 -26.34
N ALA A 180 -0.08 -10.66 -25.18
CA ALA A 180 0.55 -9.35 -25.10
C ALA A 180 2.04 -9.43 -25.42
N THR A 181 2.53 -8.42 -26.13
CA THR A 181 3.97 -8.28 -26.41
C THR A 181 4.76 -8.00 -25.14
N ASP A 182 4.20 -7.17 -24.26
CA ASP A 182 4.77 -6.90 -22.94
C ASP A 182 4.47 -8.08 -21.99
N GLU A 183 5.51 -8.69 -21.44
CA GLU A 183 5.40 -9.81 -20.50
C GLU A 183 4.65 -9.45 -19.21
N VAL A 184 4.71 -8.18 -18.79
CA VAL A 184 3.97 -7.69 -17.64
C VAL A 184 2.48 -7.80 -17.88
N ASP A 185 1.99 -7.50 -19.08
CA ASP A 185 0.56 -7.56 -19.42
C ASP A 185 0.03 -8.98 -19.60
N ARG A 186 0.90 -9.99 -19.68
CA ARG A 186 0.50 -11.41 -19.67
C ARG A 186 0.07 -11.88 -18.28
N GLN A 187 0.47 -11.17 -17.21
CA GLN A 187 0.15 -11.54 -15.83
C GLN A 187 -1.25 -11.06 -15.41
N SER A 188 -1.88 -11.74 -14.47
CA SER A 188 -3.09 -11.23 -13.84
C SER A 188 -2.81 -9.97 -13.00
N GLY A 189 -3.64 -8.95 -13.13
CA GLY A 189 -3.62 -7.73 -12.30
C GLY A 189 -4.54 -7.80 -11.08
N ARG A 190 -5.26 -8.93 -10.86
CA ARG A 190 -6.12 -9.12 -9.70
C ARG A 190 -5.31 -9.57 -8.50
N PRO A 191 -5.43 -8.96 -7.30
CA PRO A 191 -4.69 -9.39 -6.13
C PRO A 191 -5.21 -10.75 -5.61
N ASN A 192 -4.36 -11.55 -4.95
CA ASN A 192 -4.76 -12.80 -4.31
C ASN A 192 -5.44 -12.59 -2.96
N PHE A 193 -5.18 -11.46 -2.31
CA PHE A 193 -5.80 -11.00 -1.08
C PHE A 193 -5.82 -9.48 -1.03
N GLN A 194 -6.67 -8.89 -0.20
CA GLN A 194 -6.81 -7.45 -0.07
C GLN A 194 -6.78 -6.99 1.38
N CYS A 195 -6.08 -5.88 1.64
CA CYS A 195 -6.01 -5.26 2.96
C CYS A 195 -6.59 -3.84 2.87
N LEU A 196 -7.70 -3.61 3.56
CA LEU A 196 -8.52 -2.41 3.46
C LEU A 196 -8.37 -1.59 4.75
N ILE A 197 -7.56 -0.54 4.69
CA ILE A 197 -7.26 0.28 5.87
C ILE A 197 -8.07 1.58 5.77
N TYR A 198 -9.14 1.67 6.55
CA TYR A 198 -10.13 2.76 6.58
C TYR A 198 -10.53 3.31 5.19
N PRO A 199 -10.89 2.45 4.21
CA PRO A 199 -11.25 2.92 2.87
C PRO A 199 -12.52 3.77 2.91
N GLY A 200 -12.54 4.84 2.13
CA GLY A 200 -13.78 5.56 1.85
C GLY A 200 -14.69 4.79 0.89
N LYS A 201 -15.94 5.28 0.73
CA LYS A 201 -16.88 4.73 -0.26
C LYS A 201 -17.18 3.24 -0.08
N SER A 202 -17.31 2.78 1.16
CA SER A 202 -17.61 1.39 1.51
C SER A 202 -18.86 0.81 0.82
N SER A 203 -19.84 1.67 0.50
CA SER A 203 -21.05 1.26 -0.25
C SER A 203 -20.74 0.65 -1.62
N ARG A 204 -19.58 0.98 -2.22
CA ARG A 204 -19.12 0.42 -3.48
C ARG A 204 -18.49 -0.97 -3.36
N ILE A 205 -18.25 -1.45 -2.13
CA ILE A 205 -17.70 -2.79 -1.91
C ILE A 205 -18.76 -3.82 -2.28
N ALA A 206 -18.51 -4.58 -3.34
CA ALA A 206 -19.26 -5.75 -3.75
C ALA A 206 -18.43 -7.00 -3.48
N VAL A 207 -19.06 -8.07 -3.00
CA VAL A 207 -18.39 -9.32 -2.66
C VAL A 207 -19.08 -10.47 -3.35
N ALA A 208 -18.37 -11.19 -4.23
CA ALA A 208 -18.77 -12.43 -4.85
C ALA A 208 -17.95 -13.59 -4.26
N LYS A 209 -18.30 -14.84 -4.57
CA LYS A 209 -17.63 -16.02 -4.02
C LYS A 209 -16.14 -16.12 -4.35
N ASP A 210 -15.73 -15.53 -5.46
CA ASP A 210 -14.34 -15.49 -5.95
C ASP A 210 -13.60 -14.21 -5.55
N THR A 211 -14.25 -13.33 -4.78
CA THR A 211 -13.59 -12.11 -4.26
C THR A 211 -12.39 -12.51 -3.38
N PRO A 212 -11.23 -11.89 -3.54
CA PRO A 212 -10.07 -12.14 -2.68
C PRO A 212 -10.40 -11.92 -1.20
N GLN A 213 -9.91 -12.82 -0.33
CA GLN A 213 -10.05 -12.68 1.12
C GLN A 213 -9.53 -11.34 1.62
N ALA A 214 -10.07 -10.86 2.75
CA ALA A 214 -9.82 -9.49 3.20
C ALA A 214 -9.33 -9.38 4.65
N PHE A 215 -8.37 -8.46 4.85
CA PHE A 215 -8.02 -7.91 6.16
C PHE A 215 -8.52 -6.47 6.22
N ILE A 216 -9.36 -6.13 7.20
CA ILE A 216 -10.09 -4.86 7.27
C ILE A 216 -9.77 -4.15 8.59
N VAL A 217 -9.40 -2.87 8.51
CA VAL A 217 -9.07 -2.06 9.71
C VAL A 217 -9.69 -0.68 9.60
N CYS A 218 -10.33 -0.20 10.67
CA CYS A 218 -10.77 1.20 10.78
C CYS A 218 -10.78 1.70 12.23
N GLY A 219 -10.99 3.00 12.40
CA GLY A 219 -11.21 3.65 13.68
C GLY A 219 -12.72 3.79 13.97
N TYR A 220 -13.13 3.60 15.23
CA TYR A 220 -14.50 3.87 15.66
C TYR A 220 -14.88 5.35 15.48
N GLY A 221 -13.95 6.26 15.75
CA GLY A 221 -14.12 7.71 15.58
C GLY A 221 -14.00 8.23 14.15
N ASP A 222 -13.92 7.34 13.16
CA ASP A 222 -13.90 7.72 11.75
C ASP A 222 -15.29 8.10 11.24
N ARG A 223 -15.37 8.67 10.02
CA ARG A 223 -16.65 8.97 9.36
C ARG A 223 -17.53 7.72 9.29
N GLN A 224 -18.83 7.92 9.34
CA GLN A 224 -19.81 6.83 9.35
C GLN A 224 -19.71 5.91 8.13
N ASP A 225 -19.42 6.47 6.94
CA ASP A 225 -19.20 5.69 5.71
C ASP A 225 -17.95 4.78 5.80
N ILE A 226 -17.10 4.96 6.81
CA ILE A 226 -15.94 4.13 7.11
C ILE A 226 -16.20 3.26 8.33
N SER A 227 -16.49 3.85 9.50
CA SER A 227 -16.61 3.10 10.76
C SER A 227 -17.75 2.08 10.73
N VAL A 228 -18.94 2.48 10.26
CA VAL A 228 -20.08 1.57 10.03
C VAL A 228 -19.91 0.77 8.76
N GLY A 229 -19.48 1.44 7.68
CA GLY A 229 -19.34 0.82 6.39
C GLY A 229 -18.34 -0.34 6.33
N MET A 230 -17.30 -0.37 7.19
CA MET A 230 -16.39 -1.51 7.26
C MET A 230 -17.02 -2.70 7.99
N ALA A 231 -17.86 -2.49 8.97
CA ALA A 231 -18.66 -3.56 9.58
C ALA A 231 -19.66 -4.15 8.57
N GLU A 232 -20.34 -3.31 7.80
CA GLU A 232 -21.22 -3.76 6.72
C GLU A 232 -20.46 -4.51 5.62
N ALA A 233 -19.27 -4.04 5.24
CA ALA A 233 -18.40 -4.74 4.29
C ALA A 233 -18.03 -6.14 4.81
N TYR A 234 -17.63 -6.27 6.08
CA TYR A 234 -17.37 -7.57 6.70
C TYR A 234 -18.58 -8.51 6.59
N LEU A 235 -19.81 -8.00 6.83
CA LEU A 235 -21.02 -8.81 6.67
C LEU A 235 -21.21 -9.29 5.22
N LYS A 236 -20.91 -8.48 4.21
CA LYS A 236 -20.93 -8.90 2.80
C LYS A 236 -19.95 -10.04 2.54
N PHE A 237 -18.72 -9.95 3.05
CA PHE A 237 -17.72 -11.04 2.97
C PHE A 237 -18.26 -12.32 3.62
N LYS A 238 -18.80 -12.22 4.83
CA LYS A 238 -19.36 -13.35 5.57
C LYS A 238 -20.52 -14.01 4.82
N GLN A 239 -21.44 -13.22 4.26
CA GLN A 239 -22.58 -13.70 3.48
C GLN A 239 -22.16 -14.37 2.18
N ALA A 240 -21.11 -13.90 1.52
CA ALA A 240 -20.56 -14.49 0.31
C ALA A 240 -19.72 -15.77 0.59
N GLY A 241 -19.44 -16.08 1.86
CA GLY A 241 -18.59 -17.20 2.25
C GLY A 241 -17.10 -16.95 2.01
N VAL A 242 -16.70 -15.69 1.88
CA VAL A 242 -15.30 -15.27 1.67
C VAL A 242 -14.67 -14.94 3.02
N PRO A 243 -13.50 -15.50 3.38
CA PRO A 243 -12.83 -15.18 4.63
C PRO A 243 -12.49 -13.69 4.74
N ALA A 244 -12.79 -13.10 5.90
CA ALA A 244 -12.41 -11.72 6.22
C ALA A 244 -12.13 -11.58 7.72
N GLU A 245 -11.18 -10.71 8.07
CA GLU A 245 -10.87 -10.33 9.44
C GLU A 245 -11.09 -8.82 9.60
N LEU A 246 -11.76 -8.38 10.67
CA LEU A 246 -12.11 -6.99 10.91
C LEU A 246 -11.59 -6.51 12.26
N HIS A 247 -10.89 -5.39 12.27
CA HIS A 247 -10.45 -4.67 13.47
C HIS A 247 -11.02 -3.26 13.49
N ILE A 248 -11.76 -2.91 14.55
CA ILE A 248 -12.27 -1.56 14.82
C ILE A 248 -11.66 -1.05 16.12
N TYR A 249 -10.83 -0.02 16.03
CA TYR A 249 -10.13 0.54 17.19
C TYR A 249 -10.92 1.69 17.79
N SER A 250 -11.39 1.52 19.04
CA SER A 250 -12.29 2.47 19.72
C SER A 250 -11.70 3.88 19.91
N ALA A 251 -10.38 3.98 20.07
CA ALA A 251 -9.68 5.25 20.29
C ALA A 251 -9.03 5.83 19.03
N ALA A 252 -9.35 5.31 17.83
CA ALA A 252 -8.80 5.80 16.58
C ALA A 252 -9.85 6.53 15.73
N GLY A 253 -9.41 7.54 15.00
CA GLY A 253 -10.16 8.23 13.94
C GLY A 253 -9.62 7.86 12.57
N HIS A 254 -9.66 8.81 11.61
CA HIS A 254 -9.16 8.62 10.25
C HIS A 254 -7.65 8.85 10.12
N GLY A 255 -6.98 8.16 9.19
CA GLY A 255 -5.63 8.50 8.74
C GLY A 255 -4.52 8.22 9.74
N PHE A 256 -4.70 7.24 10.66
CA PHE A 256 -3.66 6.92 11.64
C PHE A 256 -2.41 6.31 10.99
N GLY A 257 -2.52 5.57 9.88
CA GLY A 257 -1.38 5.01 9.15
C GLY A 257 -0.36 4.28 10.01
N VAL A 258 0.93 4.40 9.65
CA VAL A 258 2.06 3.88 10.44
C VAL A 258 3.00 5.04 10.78
N ARG A 259 3.04 5.44 12.06
CA ARG A 259 3.89 6.52 12.60
C ARG A 259 4.48 6.11 13.94
N ASP A 260 5.70 6.53 14.20
CA ASP A 260 6.35 6.33 15.51
C ASP A 260 5.62 7.08 16.63
N THR A 261 4.87 8.13 16.27
CA THR A 261 4.06 8.91 17.21
C THR A 261 2.74 8.27 17.57
N ASN A 262 2.28 7.23 16.84
CA ASN A 262 1.05 6.52 17.14
C ASN A 262 1.19 5.74 18.46
N LYS A 263 0.16 5.81 19.29
CA LYS A 263 0.11 5.13 20.58
C LYS A 263 -1.19 4.34 20.75
N GLY A 264 -1.19 3.44 21.71
CA GLY A 264 -2.35 2.63 22.03
C GLY A 264 -2.58 1.45 21.07
N ALA A 265 -3.77 0.90 21.09
CA ALA A 265 -4.10 -0.34 20.37
C ALA A 265 -3.96 -0.21 18.86
N SER A 266 -4.38 0.94 18.29
CA SER A 266 -4.30 1.17 16.83
C SER A 266 -2.88 1.26 16.28
N SER A 267 -1.86 1.55 17.11
CA SER A 267 -0.47 1.54 16.63
C SER A 267 0.04 0.14 16.30
N ARG A 268 -0.63 -0.89 16.79
CA ARG A 268 -0.23 -2.31 16.63
C ARG A 268 -1.03 -3.04 15.55
N TRP A 269 -1.77 -2.33 14.70
CA TRP A 269 -2.48 -2.98 13.60
C TRP A 269 -1.55 -3.70 12.59
N PRO A 270 -0.29 -3.23 12.35
CA PRO A 270 0.61 -3.94 11.46
C PRO A 270 0.98 -5.34 11.98
N GLU A 271 1.07 -5.53 13.31
CA GLU A 271 1.30 -6.84 13.91
C GLU A 271 0.12 -7.79 13.66
N ARG A 272 -1.12 -7.28 13.73
CA ARG A 272 -2.32 -8.07 13.38
C ARG A 272 -2.31 -8.47 11.91
N LEU A 273 -1.92 -7.54 11.01
CA LEU A 273 -1.73 -7.85 9.60
C LEU A 273 -0.69 -8.96 9.40
N LYS A 274 0.46 -8.88 10.08
CA LYS A 274 1.51 -9.90 9.98
C LYS A 274 1.00 -11.28 10.41
N GLU A 275 0.28 -11.36 11.51
CA GLU A 275 -0.33 -12.60 12.00
C GLU A 275 -1.32 -13.16 10.99
N TRP A 276 -2.21 -12.31 10.48
CA TRP A 276 -3.17 -12.70 9.44
C TRP A 276 -2.49 -13.21 8.16
N LEU A 277 -1.41 -12.55 7.71
CA LEU A 277 -0.64 -13.01 6.55
C LEU A 277 -0.03 -14.40 6.80
N ALA A 278 0.50 -14.65 7.99
CA ALA A 278 1.07 -15.95 8.34
C ALA A 278 0.02 -17.06 8.36
N ASP A 279 -1.22 -16.77 8.77
CA ASP A 279 -2.29 -17.75 8.88
C ASP A 279 -3.01 -18.02 7.55
N LYS A 280 -3.17 -17.00 6.70
CA LYS A 280 -4.09 -17.02 5.56
C LYS A 280 -3.42 -16.98 4.20
N VAL A 281 -2.14 -16.62 4.14
CA VAL A 281 -1.39 -16.47 2.89
C VAL A 281 -0.22 -17.46 2.86
N GLN A 282 -0.53 -18.73 3.13
CA GLN A 282 0.44 -19.83 3.11
C GLN A 282 0.68 -20.39 1.72
#